data_b83e03a1d3a429d0ba294b76f391c8da
#
_entry.id   b83e03a1d3a429d0ba294b76f391c8da
#
_cell.length_a   1.000
_cell.length_b   1.000
_cell.length_c   1.000
_cell.angle_alpha   90.00
_cell.angle_beta   90.00
_cell.angle_gamma   90.00
#
_symmetry.space_group_name_H-M   'P 1'
#
loop_
_entity.id
_entity.type
_entity.pdbx_description
1 polymer ?
#
loop_
_entity_poly.entity_id
_entity_poly.type
_entity_poly.pdbx_seq_one_letter_code
_entity_poly.pdbx_strand_id
1 'polypeptide(L)'
;GSKNLLDYSATKGAITAFTRSLSENLVGDGIRVNAVAPGPIWTPLNPFGGKPPEEIPDFGKDTPMGRAGQPNEVAPSFLFLACEDSSYMSGQVLHPNGGVIVNG
;
A
#
# COMPACT_ATOMS: atom_id res chain seq x y z
N GLY A 1 19.87 7.72 -4.13
CA GLY A 1 18.61 8.16 -3.58
C GLY A 1 18.78 8.93 -2.31
N SER A 2 17.74 9.62 -1.91
CA SER A 2 17.74 10.34 -0.66
C SER A 2 17.65 9.37 0.53
N LYS A 3 18.07 9.83 1.68
CA LYS A 3 17.94 9.07 2.93
C LYS A 3 16.48 8.68 3.18
N ASN A 4 15.54 9.56 2.84
CA ASN A 4 14.11 9.29 3.03
C ASN A 4 13.62 8.13 2.15
N LEU A 5 14.13 8.05 0.91
CA LEU A 5 13.79 6.93 0.02
C LEU A 5 14.34 5.61 0.53
N LEU A 6 15.54 5.62 1.08
CA LEU A 6 16.14 4.41 1.65
C LEU A 6 15.35 3.92 2.86
N ASP A 7 14.99 4.83 3.77
CA ASP A 7 14.18 4.51 4.94
C ASP A 7 12.81 3.97 4.54
N TYR A 8 12.17 4.59 3.54
CA TYR A 8 10.88 4.14 3.03
C TYR A 8 10.97 2.73 2.46
N SER A 9 12.00 2.45 1.65
CA SER A 9 12.19 1.14 1.03
C SER A 9 12.44 0.06 2.08
N ALA A 10 13.23 0.38 3.11
CA ALA A 10 13.51 -0.55 4.20
C ALA A 10 12.24 -0.87 4.99
N THR A 11 11.43 0.16 5.30
CA THR A 11 10.17 -0.02 6.02
C THR A 11 9.19 -0.88 5.22
N LYS A 12 9.07 -0.61 3.92
CA LYS A 12 8.17 -1.37 3.05
C LYS A 12 8.60 -2.82 2.94
N GLY A 13 9.90 -3.08 2.82
CA GLY A 13 10.44 -4.44 2.80
C GLY A 13 10.16 -5.18 4.10
N ALA A 14 10.31 -4.50 5.23
CA ALA A 14 10.03 -5.08 6.55
C ALA A 14 8.55 -5.46 6.69
N ILE A 15 7.63 -4.61 6.25
CA ILE A 15 6.19 -4.89 6.32
C ILE A 15 5.85 -6.11 5.45
N THR A 16 6.40 -6.20 4.25
CA THR A 16 6.17 -7.34 3.36
C THR A 16 6.69 -8.64 3.98
N ALA A 17 7.90 -8.63 4.51
CA ALA A 17 8.48 -9.81 5.16
C ALA A 17 7.68 -10.21 6.39
N PHE A 18 7.26 -9.24 7.20
CA PHE A 18 6.43 -9.49 8.38
C PHE A 18 5.09 -10.12 8.00
N THR A 19 4.43 -9.58 6.96
CA THR A 19 3.16 -10.11 6.48
C THR A 19 3.30 -11.57 6.06
N ARG A 20 4.35 -11.89 5.31
CA ARG A 20 4.60 -13.26 4.85
C ARG A 20 4.89 -14.21 6.01
N SER A 21 5.74 -13.80 6.94
CA SER A 21 6.09 -14.62 8.10
C SER A 21 4.88 -14.87 8.99
N LEU A 22 4.09 -13.83 9.24
CA LEU A 22 2.91 -13.96 10.08
C LEU A 22 1.87 -14.86 9.41
N SER A 23 1.72 -14.73 8.08
CA SER A 23 0.84 -15.60 7.32
C SER A 23 1.23 -17.06 7.47
N GLU A 24 2.50 -17.39 7.29
CA GLU A 24 2.99 -18.76 7.43
C GLU A 24 2.72 -19.33 8.83
N ASN A 25 2.86 -18.49 9.85
CA ASN A 25 2.63 -18.94 11.24
C ASN A 25 1.17 -19.17 11.57
N LEU A 26 0.26 -18.43 10.95
CA LEU A 26 -1.15 -18.42 11.36
C LEU A 26 -2.10 -19.11 10.39
N VAL A 27 -1.66 -19.41 9.16
CA VAL A 27 -2.55 -20.00 8.16
C VAL A 27 -3.06 -21.39 8.59
N GLY A 28 -2.24 -22.14 9.31
CA GLY A 28 -2.64 -23.44 9.85
C GLY A 28 -3.75 -23.34 10.89
N ASP A 29 -3.89 -22.20 11.53
CA ASP A 29 -4.95 -21.92 12.50
C ASP A 29 -6.19 -21.29 11.86
N GLY A 30 -6.24 -21.25 10.53
CA GLY A 30 -7.37 -20.67 9.82
C GLY A 30 -7.39 -19.15 9.78
N ILE A 31 -6.26 -18.51 10.08
CA ILE A 31 -6.15 -17.06 10.08
C ILE A 31 -5.33 -16.62 8.86
N ARG A 32 -5.93 -15.76 8.05
CA ARG A 32 -5.27 -15.18 6.88
C ARG A 32 -4.65 -13.83 7.25
N VAL A 33 -3.48 -13.55 6.71
CA VAL A 33 -2.77 -12.29 6.94
C VAL A 33 -2.35 -11.73 5.59
N ASN A 34 -2.87 -10.57 5.25
CA ASN A 34 -2.56 -9.88 4.01
C ASN A 34 -2.31 -8.40 4.30
N ALA A 35 -1.81 -7.69 3.34
CA ALA A 35 -1.49 -6.28 3.49
C ALA A 35 -1.97 -5.47 2.28
N VAL A 36 -2.13 -4.17 2.48
CA VAL A 36 -2.41 -3.21 1.42
C VAL A 36 -1.29 -2.18 1.42
N ALA A 37 -0.67 -1.97 0.27
CA ALA A 37 0.40 -1.00 0.08
C ALA A 37 -0.04 0.02 -0.98
N PRO A 38 -0.73 1.10 -0.57
CA PRO A 38 -1.21 2.09 -1.52
C PRO A 38 -0.08 2.93 -2.10
N GLY A 39 -0.29 3.43 -3.30
CA GLY A 39 0.55 4.47 -3.88
C GLY A 39 0.18 5.86 -3.35
N PRO A 40 0.42 6.91 -4.15
CA PRO A 40 0.07 8.27 -3.72
C PRO A 40 -1.45 8.41 -3.59
N ILE A 41 -1.92 8.65 -2.38
CA ILE A 41 -3.35 8.81 -2.08
C ILE A 41 -3.57 10.19 -1.50
N TRP A 42 -4.50 10.94 -2.07
CA TRP A 42 -4.84 12.25 -1.58
C TRP A 42 -5.61 12.13 -0.25
N THR A 43 -5.06 12.73 0.78
CA THR A 43 -5.70 12.84 2.09
C THR A 43 -5.37 14.21 2.67
N PRO A 44 -6.18 14.71 3.62
CA PRO A 44 -5.83 15.97 4.31
C PRO A 44 -4.47 15.94 5.00
N LEU A 45 -3.96 14.76 5.31
CA LEU A 45 -2.65 14.61 5.93
C LEU A 45 -1.52 15.07 5.01
N ASN A 46 -1.67 14.94 3.70
CA ASN A 46 -0.61 15.30 2.76
C ASN A 46 -0.18 16.78 2.87
N PRO A 47 -1.11 17.75 2.90
CA PRO A 47 -0.72 19.15 3.11
C PRO A 47 -0.08 19.40 4.47
N PHE A 48 -0.50 18.65 5.50
CA PHE A 48 0.02 18.80 6.86
C PHE A 48 1.26 17.96 7.12
N GLY A 49 1.62 17.07 6.18
CA GLY A 49 2.75 16.15 6.31
C GLY A 49 4.08 16.73 5.87
N GLY A 50 4.18 18.04 5.68
CA GLY A 50 5.44 18.70 5.35
C GLY A 50 5.72 18.86 3.86
N LYS A 51 4.79 18.51 2.98
CA LYS A 51 4.95 18.77 1.55
C LYS A 51 4.79 20.25 1.27
N PRO A 52 5.71 20.85 0.46
CA PRO A 52 5.53 22.25 0.04
C PRO A 52 4.22 22.43 -0.70
N PRO A 53 3.52 23.56 -0.52
CA PRO A 53 2.27 23.82 -1.23
C PRO A 53 2.37 23.69 -2.75
N GLU A 54 3.51 24.03 -3.32
CA GLU A 54 3.72 23.95 -4.77
C GLU A 54 3.80 22.52 -5.31
N GLU A 55 4.03 21.51 -4.44
CA GLU A 55 4.07 20.11 -4.86
C GLU A 55 2.69 19.43 -4.81
N ILE A 56 1.72 20.05 -4.15
CA ILE A 56 0.40 19.42 -3.97
C ILE A 56 -0.33 19.22 -5.30
N PRO A 57 -0.36 20.20 -6.23
CA PRO A 57 -1.05 20.00 -7.50
C PRO A 57 -0.46 18.90 -8.37
N ASP A 58 0.84 18.60 -8.19
CA ASP A 58 1.53 17.57 -8.97
C ASP A 58 1.57 16.21 -8.27
N PHE A 59 0.98 16.12 -7.09
CA PHE A 59 1.00 14.89 -6.30
C PHE A 59 0.33 13.74 -7.06
N GLY A 60 1.09 12.67 -7.28
CA GLY A 60 0.60 11.49 -7.96
C GLY A 60 0.66 11.53 -9.49
N LYS A 61 1.08 12.64 -10.09
CA LYS A 61 1.13 12.77 -11.55
C LYS A 61 2.17 11.86 -12.20
N ASP A 62 3.15 11.40 -11.45
CA ASP A 62 4.18 10.49 -11.94
C ASP A 62 3.74 9.03 -11.96
N THR A 63 2.53 8.72 -11.51
CA THR A 63 1.98 7.37 -11.66
C THR A 63 1.55 7.13 -13.10
N PRO A 64 1.48 5.86 -13.54
CA PRO A 64 0.95 5.56 -14.87
C PRO A 64 -0.45 6.11 -15.13
N MET A 65 -1.31 6.16 -14.12
CA MET A 65 -2.64 6.77 -14.27
C MET A 65 -2.62 8.29 -14.25
N GLY A 66 -1.49 8.89 -13.87
CA GLY A 66 -1.29 10.33 -13.94
C GLY A 66 -1.99 11.13 -12.86
N ARG A 67 -2.39 10.50 -11.77
CA ARG A 67 -3.08 11.17 -10.67
C ARG A 67 -2.89 10.42 -9.36
N ALA A 68 -3.12 11.11 -8.25
CA ALA A 68 -3.24 10.46 -6.95
C ALA A 68 -4.58 9.73 -6.87
N GLY A 69 -4.61 8.66 -6.07
CA GLY A 69 -5.87 7.99 -5.77
C GLY A 69 -6.62 8.69 -4.65
N GLN A 70 -7.87 8.29 -4.46
CA GLN A 70 -8.72 8.78 -3.39
C GLN A 70 -8.84 7.69 -2.31
N PRO A 71 -9.15 8.07 -1.05
CA PRO A 71 -9.35 7.07 0.01
C PRO A 71 -10.37 5.98 -0.35
N ASN A 72 -11.45 6.34 -1.06
CA ASN A 72 -12.45 5.36 -1.48
C ASN A 72 -11.97 4.44 -2.60
N GLU A 73 -10.78 4.67 -3.14
CA GLU A 73 -10.15 3.76 -4.10
C GLU A 73 -9.20 2.79 -3.40
N VAL A 74 -8.87 3.03 -2.15
CA VAL A 74 -8.04 2.13 -1.32
C VAL A 74 -8.89 1.25 -0.41
N ALA A 75 -9.94 1.81 0.17
CA ALA A 75 -10.79 1.11 1.12
C ALA A 75 -11.36 -0.22 0.59
N PRO A 76 -11.75 -0.35 -0.70
CA PRO A 76 -12.23 -1.64 -1.21
C PRO A 76 -11.20 -2.77 -1.11
N SER A 77 -9.90 -2.47 -1.16
CA SER A 77 -8.87 -3.49 -0.98
C SER A 77 -8.94 -4.12 0.41
N PHE A 78 -9.14 -3.30 1.44
CA PHE A 78 -9.29 -3.79 2.82
C PHE A 78 -10.57 -4.60 2.97
N LEU A 79 -11.67 -4.13 2.41
CA LEU A 79 -12.93 -4.87 2.47
C LEU A 79 -12.80 -6.23 1.78
N PHE A 80 -12.21 -6.27 0.61
CA PHE A 80 -11.98 -7.52 -0.12
C PHE A 80 -11.17 -8.52 0.72
N LEU A 81 -10.10 -8.03 1.36
CA LEU A 81 -9.24 -8.90 2.16
C LEU A 81 -9.91 -9.36 3.46
N ALA A 82 -10.91 -8.63 3.93
CA ALA A 82 -11.60 -8.94 5.18
C ALA A 82 -12.78 -9.90 5.00
N CYS A 83 -13.16 -10.22 3.77
CA CYS A 83 -14.36 -11.03 3.53
C CYS A 83 -14.03 -12.34 2.79
N GLU A 84 -15.08 -13.17 2.63
CA GLU A 84 -14.92 -14.49 2.02
C GLU A 84 -14.46 -14.45 0.56
N ASP A 85 -14.62 -13.32 -0.12
CA ASP A 85 -14.19 -13.20 -1.51
C ASP A 85 -12.67 -13.41 -1.67
N SER A 86 -11.90 -13.19 -0.60
CA SER A 86 -10.45 -13.42 -0.61
C SER A 86 -10.04 -14.67 0.18
N SER A 87 -10.94 -15.62 0.32
CA SER A 87 -10.74 -16.78 1.22
C SER A 87 -9.53 -17.65 0.88
N TYR A 88 -9.05 -17.60 -0.35
CA TYR A 88 -7.88 -18.39 -0.78
C TYR A 88 -6.59 -17.55 -0.79
N MET A 89 -6.57 -16.36 -0.17
CA MET A 89 -5.43 -15.46 -0.16
C MET A 89 -4.86 -15.31 1.24
N SER A 90 -3.55 -15.53 1.37
CA SER A 90 -2.80 -15.20 2.59
C SER A 90 -1.36 -14.90 2.22
N GLY A 91 -0.73 -14.00 2.94
CA GLY A 91 0.65 -13.59 2.69
C GLY A 91 0.81 -12.67 1.49
N GLN A 92 -0.28 -12.10 0.99
CA GLN A 92 -0.27 -11.29 -0.22
C GLN A 92 -0.36 -9.80 0.10
N VAL A 93 0.12 -8.99 -0.84
CA VAL A 93 0.07 -7.53 -0.74
C VAL A 93 -0.68 -7.00 -1.96
N LEU A 94 -1.73 -6.21 -1.74
CA LEU A 94 -2.45 -5.52 -2.80
C LEU A 94 -1.89 -4.12 -2.97
N HIS A 95 -1.74 -3.68 -4.21
CA HIS A 95 -1.11 -2.41 -4.55
C HIS A 95 -2.05 -1.48 -5.33
N PRO A 96 -2.99 -0.80 -4.65
CA PRO A 96 -3.77 0.26 -5.31
C PRO A 96 -2.89 1.50 -5.49
N ASN A 97 -2.11 1.53 -6.58
CA ASN A 97 -0.99 2.45 -6.74
C ASN A 97 -0.97 3.20 -8.08
N GLY A 98 -2.10 3.24 -8.79
CA GLY A 98 -2.16 3.99 -10.05
C GLY A 98 -1.46 3.33 -11.23
N GLY A 99 -1.14 2.05 -11.12
CA GLY A 99 -0.58 1.27 -12.23
C GLY A 99 0.92 1.01 -12.15
N VAL A 100 1.57 1.39 -11.07
CA VAL A 100 3.01 1.12 -10.89
C VAL A 100 3.21 -0.40 -10.77
N ILE A 101 4.13 -0.94 -11.55
CA ILE A 101 4.43 -2.37 -11.50
C ILE A 101 5.31 -2.65 -10.28
N VAL A 102 4.89 -3.59 -9.47
CA VAL A 102 5.63 -3.98 -8.26
C VAL A 102 5.99 -5.46 -8.38
N ASN A 103 7.26 -5.77 -8.28
CA ASN A 103 7.77 -7.13 -8.30
C ASN A 103 8.03 -7.60 -6.87
N GLY A 104 7.50 -8.75 -6.56
CA GLY A 104 7.68 -9.33 -5.24
C GLY A 104 6.68 -8.90 -4.22
#